data_4f880c3b899ef7270ae3c161d9e1e5be
#
_entry.id   4f880c3b899ef7270ae3c161d9e1e5be
#
_cell.length_a   1.000
_cell.length_b   1.000
_cell.length_c   1.000
_cell.angle_alpha   90.00
_cell.angle_beta   90.00
_cell.angle_gamma   90.00
#
_symmetry.space_group_name_H-M   'P 1'
#
loop_
_entity.id
_entity.type
_entity.pdbx_description
1 polymer ?
#
loop_
_entity_poly.entity_id
_entity_poly.type
_entity_poly.pdbx_seq_one_letter_code
_entity_poly.pdbx_strand_id
1 'polypeptide(L)'
;MATVTINNSPIHSDAIITYPYGVADSGYTCGWHTGVDFAPYGSTENNPILYPVKKGVVVYINTTTTPALGVQAQILDEDGHYWRYCHMVAGSLQVSVGQKVDLTTPIGRMGATGNVTGRHLHLECSNSQSWQCSTFINPCNILGIPNVDNTIIKYDGSVTPPEPPEPPTPVQFKQNKFNWVLYANKLRKKRR
;
A
#
# COMPACT_ATOMS: atom_id res chain seq x y z
N MET A 1 -24.29 -13.49 7.08
CA MET A 1 -23.03 -12.78 6.80
C MET A 1 -23.10 -11.43 7.48
N ALA A 2 -22.08 -11.06 8.24
CA ALA A 2 -21.97 -9.69 8.77
C ALA A 2 -21.52 -8.76 7.62
N THR A 3 -21.97 -7.50 7.67
CA THR A 3 -21.51 -6.46 6.72
C THR A 3 -21.13 -5.24 7.52
N VAL A 4 -19.96 -4.69 7.21
CA VAL A 4 -19.44 -3.46 7.84
C VAL A 4 -18.90 -2.52 6.75
N THR A 5 -19.04 -1.23 6.98
CA THR A 5 -18.52 -0.20 6.04
C THR A 5 -17.37 0.54 6.69
N ILE A 6 -16.24 0.64 5.98
CA ILE A 6 -15.02 1.33 6.44
C ILE A 6 -14.41 2.14 5.31
N ASN A 7 -13.63 3.16 5.65
CA ASN A 7 -12.88 3.99 4.70
C ASN A 7 -11.41 3.58 4.53
N ASN A 8 -10.88 2.81 5.44
CA ASN A 8 -9.49 2.36 5.45
C ASN A 8 -9.35 0.88 5.04
N SER A 9 -10.21 0.42 4.13
CA SER A 9 -10.08 -0.92 3.56
C SER A 9 -8.74 -1.07 2.82
N PRO A 10 -8.02 -2.19 2.99
CA PRO A 10 -6.79 -2.43 2.24
C PRO A 10 -7.02 -2.62 0.73
N ILE A 11 -8.28 -2.78 0.33
CA ILE A 11 -8.74 -2.84 -1.06
C ILE A 11 -9.79 -1.75 -1.22
N HIS A 12 -9.59 -0.80 -2.14
CA HIS A 12 -10.56 0.29 -2.39
C HIS A 12 -11.75 -0.22 -3.24
N SER A 13 -12.29 -1.35 -2.85
CA SER A 13 -13.53 -1.98 -3.32
C SER A 13 -14.05 -2.88 -2.22
N ASP A 14 -15.24 -3.45 -2.42
CA ASP A 14 -15.78 -4.41 -1.48
C ASP A 14 -14.88 -5.64 -1.35
N ALA A 15 -14.70 -6.11 -0.13
CA ALA A 15 -13.91 -7.28 0.22
C ALA A 15 -14.70 -8.24 1.11
N ILE A 16 -14.20 -9.46 1.24
CA ILE A 16 -14.73 -10.45 2.19
C ILE A 16 -13.58 -11.04 2.98
N ILE A 17 -13.79 -11.26 4.28
CA ILE A 17 -12.85 -12.03 5.10
C ILE A 17 -13.01 -13.51 4.73
N THR A 18 -11.92 -14.13 4.32
CA THR A 18 -11.88 -15.56 3.94
C THR A 18 -11.18 -16.42 4.98
N TYR A 19 -10.34 -15.84 5.85
CA TYR A 19 -9.72 -16.55 6.96
C TYR A 19 -9.41 -15.58 8.11
N PRO A 20 -10.08 -15.75 9.27
CA PRO A 20 -9.93 -14.84 10.40
C PRO A 20 -8.59 -15.00 11.13
N TYR A 21 -8.15 -13.94 11.80
CA TYR A 21 -7.02 -13.97 12.72
C TYR A 21 -7.27 -14.92 13.90
N GLY A 22 -6.25 -15.66 14.31
CA GLY A 22 -6.26 -16.50 15.51
C GLY A 22 -6.90 -17.87 15.33
N VAL A 23 -7.36 -18.22 14.14
CA VAL A 23 -7.85 -19.58 13.85
C VAL A 23 -6.70 -20.56 14.00
N ALA A 24 -6.91 -21.64 14.79
CA ALA A 24 -5.90 -22.68 14.99
C ALA A 24 -5.52 -23.33 13.64
N ASP A 25 -4.21 -23.33 13.32
CA ASP A 25 -3.70 -23.85 12.06
C ASP A 25 -2.22 -24.25 12.22
N SER A 26 -1.96 -25.56 12.09
CA SER A 26 -0.62 -26.14 12.20
C SER A 26 0.31 -25.77 11.05
N GLY A 27 -0.18 -25.18 9.97
CA GLY A 27 0.62 -24.63 8.86
C GLY A 27 1.39 -23.36 9.23
N TYR A 28 1.00 -22.69 10.32
CA TYR A 28 1.69 -21.53 10.83
C TYR A 28 2.66 -21.89 11.97
N THR A 29 3.82 -21.25 11.99
CA THR A 29 4.82 -21.43 13.06
C THR A 29 4.24 -21.15 14.45
N CYS A 30 3.29 -20.23 14.55
CA CYS A 30 2.60 -19.90 15.80
C CYS A 30 1.50 -20.90 16.18
N GLY A 31 1.16 -21.85 15.31
CA GLY A 31 0.04 -22.79 15.49
C GLY A 31 -1.33 -22.18 15.24
N TRP A 32 -1.40 -20.96 14.71
CA TRP A 32 -2.61 -20.23 14.40
C TRP A 32 -2.37 -19.18 13.31
N HIS A 33 -3.44 -18.75 12.64
CA HIS A 33 -3.43 -17.75 11.58
C HIS A 33 -3.01 -16.37 12.12
N THR A 34 -1.85 -15.88 11.70
CA THR A 34 -1.19 -14.69 12.27
C THR A 34 -1.72 -13.36 11.73
N GLY A 35 -2.58 -13.40 10.71
CA GLY A 35 -3.21 -12.24 10.09
C GLY A 35 -4.70 -12.43 9.87
N VAL A 36 -5.24 -11.65 8.98
CA VAL A 36 -6.59 -11.80 8.42
C VAL A 36 -6.48 -11.83 6.92
N ASP A 37 -7.20 -12.75 6.28
CA ASP A 37 -7.20 -12.87 4.82
C ASP A 37 -8.41 -12.17 4.21
N PHE A 38 -8.15 -11.34 3.21
CA PHE A 38 -9.17 -10.64 2.42
C PHE A 38 -9.14 -11.10 0.97
N ALA A 39 -10.31 -11.36 0.42
CA ALA A 39 -10.51 -11.51 -1.03
C ALA A 39 -11.45 -10.42 -1.57
N PRO A 40 -11.39 -10.09 -2.88
CA PRO A 40 -12.37 -9.21 -3.51
C PRO A 40 -13.78 -9.78 -3.40
N TYR A 41 -14.78 -8.94 -3.19
CA TYR A 41 -16.19 -9.33 -3.12
C TYR A 41 -17.01 -8.58 -4.15
N GLY A 42 -17.77 -9.31 -4.97
CA GLY A 42 -18.62 -8.70 -6.00
C GLY A 42 -17.85 -8.01 -7.15
N SER A 43 -16.54 -8.18 -7.22
CA SER A 43 -15.67 -7.61 -8.26
C SER A 43 -15.17 -8.67 -9.22
N THR A 44 -14.98 -8.29 -10.48
CA THR A 44 -14.30 -9.11 -11.50
C THR A 44 -12.80 -8.89 -11.52
N GLU A 45 -12.28 -7.93 -10.75
CA GLU A 45 -10.85 -7.65 -10.65
C GLU A 45 -10.15 -8.71 -9.79
N ASN A 46 -9.33 -9.54 -10.43
CA ASN A 46 -8.64 -10.63 -9.75
C ASN A 46 -7.40 -10.18 -8.94
N ASN A 47 -6.80 -9.07 -9.29
CA ASN A 47 -5.59 -8.54 -8.66
C ASN A 47 -5.77 -7.06 -8.29
N PRO A 48 -6.67 -6.72 -7.36
CA PRO A 48 -6.94 -5.34 -6.99
C PRO A 48 -5.67 -4.68 -6.43
N ILE A 49 -5.62 -3.36 -6.56
CA ILE A 49 -4.56 -2.56 -5.94
C ILE A 49 -4.76 -2.61 -4.42
N LEU A 50 -3.65 -2.73 -3.71
CA LEU A 50 -3.60 -2.68 -2.25
C LEU A 50 -3.18 -1.29 -1.78
N TYR A 51 -3.78 -0.84 -0.69
CA TYR A 51 -3.57 0.47 -0.08
C TYR A 51 -3.25 0.32 1.41
N PRO A 52 -2.50 1.27 2.01
CA PRO A 52 -2.30 1.27 3.44
C PRO A 52 -3.63 1.41 4.20
N VAL A 53 -3.79 0.64 5.26
CA VAL A 53 -4.94 0.77 6.18
C VAL A 53 -4.75 1.92 7.18
N LYS A 54 -3.53 2.43 7.31
CA LYS A 54 -3.12 3.58 8.12
C LYS A 54 -1.98 4.33 7.44
N LYS A 55 -1.87 5.64 7.73
CA LYS A 55 -0.70 6.44 7.33
C LYS A 55 0.55 5.93 8.02
N GLY A 56 1.69 6.03 7.34
CA GLY A 56 2.94 5.55 7.90
C GLY A 56 4.13 5.68 6.98
N VAL A 57 5.14 4.87 7.23
CA VAL A 57 6.39 4.78 6.47
C VAL A 57 6.66 3.33 6.10
N VAL A 58 7.04 3.08 4.86
CA VAL A 58 7.49 1.75 4.42
C VAL A 58 8.82 1.43 5.09
N VAL A 59 8.87 0.37 5.87
CA VAL A 59 10.07 -0.04 6.62
C VAL A 59 10.76 -1.27 6.05
N TYR A 60 10.07 -2.04 5.21
CA TYR A 60 10.62 -3.22 4.56
C TYR A 60 9.82 -3.59 3.31
N ILE A 61 10.49 -4.15 2.31
CA ILE A 61 9.88 -4.81 1.15
C ILE A 61 10.61 -6.13 0.85
N ASN A 62 9.87 -7.13 0.37
CA ASN A 62 10.42 -8.33 -0.26
C ASN A 62 9.86 -8.44 -1.67
N THR A 63 10.75 -8.52 -2.67
CA THR A 63 10.39 -8.62 -4.09
C THR A 63 10.41 -10.05 -4.61
N THR A 64 10.87 -11.02 -3.81
CA THR A 64 10.96 -12.43 -4.20
C THR A 64 9.67 -13.17 -3.89
N THR A 65 9.38 -14.20 -4.65
CA THR A 65 8.18 -15.03 -4.47
C THR A 65 8.34 -16.06 -3.34
N THR A 66 9.50 -16.15 -2.76
CA THR A 66 9.87 -16.92 -1.57
C THR A 66 10.40 -15.96 -0.51
N PRO A 67 10.30 -16.21 0.78
CA PRO A 67 9.75 -17.36 1.52
C PRO A 67 8.21 -17.44 1.51
N ALA A 68 7.62 -18.17 2.47
CA ALA A 68 6.18 -18.49 2.53
C ALA A 68 5.20 -17.32 2.32
N LEU A 69 5.55 -16.13 2.81
CA LEU A 69 4.73 -14.90 2.66
C LEU A 69 4.86 -14.22 1.28
N GLY A 70 5.77 -14.72 0.41
CA GLY A 70 5.95 -14.19 -0.94
C GLY A 70 6.36 -12.73 -0.99
N VAL A 71 5.95 -12.05 -2.06
CA VAL A 71 6.17 -10.62 -2.24
C VAL A 71 5.37 -9.85 -1.20
N GLN A 72 6.03 -8.93 -0.48
CA GLN A 72 5.41 -8.23 0.64
C GLN A 72 5.94 -6.80 0.81
N ALA A 73 5.15 -5.97 1.47
CA ALA A 73 5.55 -4.67 1.99
C ALA A 73 5.20 -4.58 3.48
N GLN A 74 6.04 -3.89 4.26
CA GLN A 74 5.78 -3.60 5.67
C GLN A 74 5.76 -2.10 5.89
N ILE A 75 4.73 -1.63 6.60
CA ILE A 75 4.50 -0.23 6.91
C ILE A 75 4.46 -0.07 8.43
N LEU A 76 5.25 0.84 8.96
CA LEU A 76 5.13 1.32 10.35
C LEU A 76 4.18 2.50 10.35
N ASP A 77 3.04 2.36 11.05
CA ASP A 77 2.05 3.42 11.17
C ASP A 77 2.44 4.47 12.23
N GLU A 78 1.66 5.55 12.29
CA GLU A 78 1.87 6.65 13.24
C GLU A 78 1.58 6.26 14.70
N ASP A 79 0.85 5.16 14.92
CA ASP A 79 0.52 4.61 16.25
C ASP A 79 1.57 3.61 16.75
N GLY A 80 2.58 3.29 15.93
CA GLY A 80 3.68 2.37 16.25
C GLY A 80 3.40 0.91 15.91
N HIS A 81 2.37 0.61 15.11
CA HIS A 81 2.10 -0.73 14.64
C HIS A 81 2.80 -0.99 13.31
N TYR A 82 3.28 -2.22 13.16
CA TYR A 82 3.83 -2.74 11.90
C TYR A 82 2.75 -3.51 11.15
N TRP A 83 2.45 -3.07 9.94
CA TRP A 83 1.50 -3.73 9.03
C TRP A 83 2.26 -4.47 7.95
N ARG A 84 1.90 -5.73 7.69
CA ARG A 84 2.53 -6.54 6.64
C ARG A 84 1.49 -7.00 5.64
N TYR A 85 1.71 -6.64 4.37
CA TYR A 85 0.87 -6.96 3.21
C TYR A 85 1.56 -8.05 2.42
N CYS A 86 1.00 -9.26 2.38
CA CYS A 86 1.65 -10.44 1.84
C CYS A 86 1.02 -10.94 0.54
N HIS A 87 1.68 -11.93 -0.08
CA HIS A 87 1.26 -12.67 -1.26
C HIS A 87 1.02 -11.80 -2.51
N MET A 88 1.66 -10.63 -2.59
CA MET A 88 1.48 -9.68 -3.68
C MET A 88 1.97 -10.25 -5.01
N VAL A 89 1.48 -9.71 -6.13
CA VAL A 89 1.97 -10.06 -7.48
C VAL A 89 3.44 -9.68 -7.62
N ALA A 90 4.24 -10.59 -8.18
CA ALA A 90 5.65 -10.32 -8.46
C ALA A 90 5.80 -9.12 -9.41
N GLY A 91 6.68 -8.18 -9.05
CA GLY A 91 6.92 -6.96 -9.82
C GLY A 91 5.83 -5.88 -9.69
N SER A 92 4.81 -6.08 -8.83
CA SER A 92 3.72 -5.10 -8.66
C SER A 92 3.96 -4.06 -7.58
N LEU A 93 5.01 -4.18 -6.76
CA LEU A 93 5.32 -3.20 -5.72
C LEU A 93 5.53 -1.81 -6.31
N GLN A 94 4.84 -0.82 -5.74
CA GLN A 94 4.87 0.59 -6.16
C GLN A 94 5.46 1.50 -5.08
N VAL A 95 5.97 0.92 -4.00
CA VAL A 95 6.56 1.66 -2.88
C VAL A 95 8.00 1.25 -2.64
N SER A 96 8.75 2.12 -1.96
CA SER A 96 10.16 1.91 -1.58
C SER A 96 10.35 2.12 -0.09
N VAL A 97 11.36 1.46 0.50
CA VAL A 97 11.71 1.66 1.92
C VAL A 97 12.03 3.13 2.18
N GLY A 98 11.49 3.68 3.27
CA GLY A 98 11.58 5.09 3.64
C GLY A 98 10.48 5.98 3.05
N GLN A 99 9.68 5.48 2.11
CA GLN A 99 8.57 6.24 1.53
C GLN A 99 7.45 6.45 2.57
N LYS A 100 6.99 7.68 2.72
CA LYS A 100 5.75 7.99 3.44
C LYS A 100 4.55 7.59 2.59
N VAL A 101 3.57 6.99 3.23
CA VAL A 101 2.36 6.50 2.59
C VAL A 101 1.13 6.90 3.39
N ASP A 102 0.02 7.05 2.70
CA ASP A 102 -1.30 7.28 3.26
C ASP A 102 -2.32 6.31 2.64
N LEU A 103 -3.60 6.44 3.01
CA LEU A 103 -4.66 5.55 2.58
C LEU A 103 -4.89 5.57 1.05
N THR A 104 -4.32 6.54 0.33
CA THR A 104 -4.47 6.69 -1.13
C THR A 104 -3.25 6.21 -1.91
N THR A 105 -2.17 5.89 -1.22
CA THR A 105 -0.91 5.48 -1.84
C THR A 105 -0.98 4.03 -2.32
N PRO A 106 -0.89 3.71 -3.62
CA PRO A 106 -0.85 2.32 -4.08
C PRO A 106 0.41 1.61 -3.57
N ILE A 107 0.24 0.47 -2.89
CA ILE A 107 1.36 -0.37 -2.42
C ILE A 107 1.82 -1.33 -3.52
N GLY A 108 0.88 -1.92 -4.23
CA GLY A 108 1.06 -2.94 -5.25
C GLY A 108 -0.25 -3.68 -5.51
N ARG A 109 -0.19 -4.92 -5.97
CA ARG A 109 -1.40 -5.69 -6.33
C ARG A 109 -1.51 -6.98 -5.52
N MET A 110 -2.73 -7.31 -5.07
CA MET A 110 -3.05 -8.60 -4.48
C MET A 110 -2.66 -9.73 -5.45
N GLY A 111 -2.04 -10.77 -4.92
CA GLY A 111 -1.57 -11.89 -5.73
C GLY A 111 -1.70 -13.23 -5.02
N ALA A 112 -0.83 -14.18 -5.40
CA ALA A 112 -0.75 -15.51 -4.84
C ALA A 112 0.71 -16.00 -4.80
N THR A 113 1.66 -15.12 -4.47
CA THR A 113 3.07 -15.50 -4.31
C THR A 113 3.32 -16.06 -2.91
N GLY A 114 4.31 -16.93 -2.78
CA GLY A 114 4.59 -17.66 -1.54
C GLY A 114 3.84 -18.98 -1.44
N ASN A 115 3.61 -19.45 -0.20
CA ASN A 115 2.96 -20.74 0.05
C ASN A 115 1.45 -20.56 0.28
N VAL A 116 0.68 -20.43 -0.81
CA VAL A 116 -0.76 -20.19 -0.76
C VAL A 116 -1.50 -21.00 -1.82
N THR A 117 -2.78 -21.27 -1.60
CA THR A 117 -3.64 -22.04 -2.51
C THR A 117 -4.43 -21.16 -3.48
N GLY A 118 -4.52 -19.85 -3.21
CA GLY A 118 -5.32 -18.94 -4.03
C GLY A 118 -4.95 -17.47 -3.79
N ARG A 119 -5.55 -16.59 -4.58
CA ARG A 119 -5.33 -15.14 -4.47
C ARG A 119 -6.07 -14.58 -3.27
N HIS A 120 -5.33 -13.89 -2.41
CA HIS A 120 -5.85 -13.13 -1.29
C HIS A 120 -4.81 -12.13 -0.80
N LEU A 121 -5.22 -11.20 0.01
CA LEU A 121 -4.33 -10.41 0.85
C LEU A 121 -4.28 -11.07 2.23
N HIS A 122 -3.12 -11.57 2.64
CA HIS A 122 -2.82 -11.86 4.03
C HIS A 122 -2.30 -10.58 4.69
N LEU A 123 -3.10 -10.00 5.59
CA LEU A 123 -2.76 -8.76 6.29
C LEU A 123 -2.45 -9.06 7.75
N GLU A 124 -1.23 -8.76 8.16
CA GLU A 124 -0.80 -8.90 9.55
C GLU A 124 -0.58 -7.56 10.22
N CYS A 125 -0.76 -7.54 11.54
CA CYS A 125 -0.39 -6.42 12.39
C CYS A 125 0.46 -6.91 13.56
N SER A 126 1.48 -6.13 13.96
CA SER A 126 2.37 -6.45 15.07
C SER A 126 2.78 -5.17 15.81
N ASN A 127 3.04 -5.28 17.11
CA ASN A 127 3.66 -4.21 17.90
C ASN A 127 5.19 -4.22 17.83
N SER A 128 5.78 -5.13 17.02
CA SER A 128 7.23 -5.25 16.86
C SER A 128 7.60 -5.71 15.46
N GLN A 129 8.66 -5.15 14.90
CA GLN A 129 9.24 -5.59 13.62
C GLN A 129 9.85 -7.01 13.69
N SER A 130 9.98 -7.58 14.87
CA SER A 130 10.51 -8.95 15.04
C SER A 130 9.54 -10.05 14.61
N TRP A 131 8.23 -9.75 14.48
CA TRP A 131 7.19 -10.68 14.03
C TRP A 131 7.20 -12.02 14.80
N GLN A 132 7.32 -11.95 16.12
CA GLN A 132 7.21 -13.12 16.99
C GLN A 132 5.75 -13.40 17.33
N CYS A 133 5.43 -14.65 17.68
CA CYS A 133 4.04 -15.04 18.01
C CYS A 133 3.42 -14.18 19.12
N SER A 134 4.22 -13.70 20.06
CA SER A 134 3.76 -12.82 21.15
C SER A 134 3.55 -11.36 20.73
N THR A 135 3.96 -10.97 19.53
CA THR A 135 3.88 -9.55 19.07
C THR A 135 2.75 -9.31 18.09
N PHE A 136 2.11 -10.35 17.54
CA PHE A 136 0.98 -10.20 16.65
C PHE A 136 -0.23 -9.61 17.36
N ILE A 137 -0.91 -8.73 16.66
CA ILE A 137 -2.15 -8.07 17.08
C ILE A 137 -3.24 -8.42 16.06
N ASN A 138 -4.47 -8.66 16.53
CA ASN A 138 -5.59 -8.88 15.63
C ASN A 138 -5.84 -7.63 14.76
N PRO A 139 -5.61 -7.69 13.44
CA PRO A 139 -5.82 -6.55 12.54
C PRO A 139 -7.26 -6.03 12.58
N CYS A 140 -8.23 -6.93 12.73
CA CYS A 140 -9.65 -6.57 12.76
C CYS A 140 -10.01 -5.65 13.92
N ASN A 141 -9.35 -5.79 15.09
CA ASN A 141 -9.58 -4.91 16.24
C ASN A 141 -9.17 -3.47 15.93
N ILE A 142 -8.05 -3.26 15.23
CA ILE A 142 -7.56 -1.92 14.87
C ILE A 142 -8.41 -1.34 13.74
N LEU A 143 -8.87 -2.17 12.82
CA LEU A 143 -9.74 -1.76 11.71
C LEU A 143 -11.19 -1.51 12.15
N GLY A 144 -11.57 -1.93 13.37
CA GLY A 144 -12.95 -1.82 13.87
C GLY A 144 -13.94 -2.73 13.13
N ILE A 145 -13.48 -3.89 12.65
CA ILE A 145 -14.29 -4.86 11.90
C ILE A 145 -14.42 -6.18 12.65
N PRO A 146 -15.51 -6.96 12.43
CA PRO A 146 -15.65 -8.30 13.00
C PRO A 146 -14.55 -9.24 12.49
N ASN A 147 -13.90 -9.98 13.40
CA ASN A 147 -12.95 -11.04 13.05
C ASN A 147 -13.68 -12.37 12.83
N VAL A 148 -14.50 -12.42 11.78
CA VAL A 148 -15.40 -13.56 11.50
C VAL A 148 -15.35 -13.86 10.01
N ASP A 149 -15.22 -15.14 9.68
CA ASP A 149 -15.28 -15.63 8.30
C ASP A 149 -16.56 -15.17 7.58
N ASN A 150 -16.47 -14.93 6.29
CA ASN A 150 -17.57 -14.44 5.45
C ASN A 150 -18.13 -13.06 5.88
N THR A 151 -17.37 -12.26 6.65
CA THR A 151 -17.70 -10.84 6.88
C THR A 151 -17.44 -10.04 5.62
N ILE A 152 -18.46 -9.33 5.13
CA ILE A 152 -18.36 -8.45 3.97
C ILE A 152 -17.89 -7.07 4.46
N ILE A 153 -16.82 -6.59 3.87
CA ILE A 153 -16.24 -5.26 4.10
C ILE A 153 -16.64 -4.38 2.92
N LYS A 154 -17.47 -3.39 3.18
CA LYS A 154 -17.85 -2.36 2.22
C LYS A 154 -16.85 -1.21 2.29
N TYR A 155 -16.29 -0.83 1.16
CA TYR A 155 -15.49 0.39 1.05
C TYR A 155 -16.41 1.59 0.82
N ASP A 156 -16.32 2.62 1.67
CA ASP A 156 -17.25 3.76 1.62
C ASP A 156 -16.90 4.81 0.53
N GLY A 157 -15.73 4.67 -0.09
CA GLY A 157 -15.28 5.58 -1.15
C GLY A 157 -14.87 6.98 -0.66
N SER A 158 -14.83 7.22 0.65
CA SER A 158 -14.57 8.58 1.19
C SER A 158 -13.10 9.00 1.13
N VAL A 159 -12.18 8.04 0.94
CA VAL A 159 -10.75 8.32 0.80
C VAL A 159 -10.47 8.62 -0.67
N THR A 160 -10.40 9.91 -1.00
CA THR A 160 -10.00 10.36 -2.33
C THR A 160 -8.49 10.59 -2.38
N PRO A 161 -7.80 10.24 -3.48
CA PRO A 161 -6.42 10.62 -3.68
C PRO A 161 -6.26 12.15 -3.53
N PRO A 162 -5.18 12.65 -2.96
CA PRO A 162 -4.90 14.07 -2.95
C PRO A 162 -4.92 14.57 -4.41
N GLU A 163 -5.53 15.73 -4.61
CA GLU A 163 -5.52 16.37 -5.92
C GLU A 163 -4.07 16.47 -6.43
N PRO A 164 -3.79 16.12 -7.69
CA PRO A 164 -2.44 16.26 -8.22
C PRO A 164 -1.94 17.67 -7.93
N PRO A 165 -0.69 17.86 -7.50
CA PRO A 165 -0.16 19.20 -7.26
C PRO A 165 -0.41 20.05 -8.52
N GLU A 166 -0.99 21.23 -8.33
CA GLU A 166 -1.22 22.16 -9.44
C GLU A 166 0.05 22.27 -10.28
N PRO A 167 -0.07 22.21 -11.61
CA PRO A 167 1.09 22.37 -12.45
C PRO A 167 1.79 23.68 -12.06
N PRO A 168 3.11 23.69 -11.93
CA PRO A 168 3.83 24.88 -11.49
C PRO A 168 3.39 26.05 -12.35
N THR A 169 2.94 27.12 -11.70
CA THR A 169 2.52 28.35 -12.39
C THR A 169 3.60 28.70 -13.40
N PRO A 170 3.28 28.90 -14.69
CA PRO A 170 4.27 29.18 -15.71
C PRO A 170 5.12 30.37 -15.25
N VAL A 171 6.37 30.12 -14.99
CA VAL A 171 7.34 31.19 -14.67
C VAL A 171 7.37 32.10 -15.89
N GLN A 172 6.76 33.27 -15.78
CA GLN A 172 6.91 34.29 -16.82
C GLN A 172 8.38 34.70 -16.82
N PHE A 173 9.14 34.10 -17.70
CA PHE A 173 10.47 34.66 -18.01
C PHE A 173 10.23 36.06 -18.55
N LYS A 174 10.54 37.09 -17.77
CA LYS A 174 10.67 38.44 -18.30
C LYS A 174 11.64 38.31 -19.47
N GLN A 175 11.14 38.46 -20.69
CA GLN A 175 11.98 38.56 -21.87
C GLN A 175 12.86 39.80 -21.67
N ASN A 176 14.04 39.62 -21.10
CA ASN A 176 15.08 40.61 -21.20
C ASN A 176 15.33 40.75 -22.70
N LYS A 177 14.86 41.88 -23.27
CA LYS A 177 15.17 42.25 -24.64
C LYS A 177 16.70 42.29 -24.78
N PHE A 178 17.26 41.13 -25.12
CA PHE A 178 18.68 41.04 -25.44
C PHE A 178 18.87 41.90 -26.70
N ASN A 179 19.52 43.06 -26.54
CA ASN A 179 19.66 44.02 -27.64
C ASN A 179 20.72 43.49 -28.60
N TRP A 180 20.29 42.63 -29.53
CA TRP A 180 21.11 42.02 -30.56
C TRP A 180 21.89 43.05 -31.38
N VAL A 181 21.39 44.29 -31.50
CA VAL A 181 22.04 45.40 -32.23
C VAL A 181 23.35 45.79 -31.53
N LEU A 182 23.34 45.88 -30.20
CA LEU A 182 24.54 46.18 -29.43
C LEU A 182 25.58 45.05 -29.50
N TYR A 183 25.15 43.80 -29.49
CA TYR A 183 26.04 42.66 -29.62
C TYR A 183 26.67 42.54 -31.00
N ALA A 184 25.91 42.75 -32.07
CA ALA A 184 26.40 42.76 -33.45
C ALA A 184 27.44 43.90 -33.70
N ASN A 185 27.21 45.08 -33.13
CA ASN A 185 28.14 46.20 -33.24
C ASN A 185 29.47 45.96 -32.46
N LYS A 186 29.43 45.22 -31.37
CA LYS A 186 30.61 44.85 -30.59
C LYS A 186 31.50 43.83 -31.33
N LEU A 187 30.89 42.94 -32.13
CA LEU A 187 31.60 41.97 -32.95
C LEU A 187 32.25 42.64 -34.22
N ARG A 188 31.61 43.66 -34.78
CA ARG A 188 32.19 44.42 -35.93
C ARG A 188 33.43 45.23 -35.54
N LYS A 189 33.53 45.74 -34.30
CA LYS A 189 34.70 46.51 -33.83
C LYS A 189 35.92 45.63 -33.51
N LYS A 190 35.80 44.31 -33.39
CA LYS A 190 36.93 43.39 -33.17
C LYS A 190 37.58 42.85 -34.44
N ARG A 191 37.07 43.22 -35.60
CA ARG A 191 37.61 42.79 -36.92
C ARG A 191 38.25 43.89 -37.74
N ARG A 192 38.65 44.98 -37.05
CA ARG A 192 39.53 46.02 -37.68
C ARG A 192 40.83 46.11 -36.91
#